data_03357aafd41fa7603d46793eb9d12947
#
_entry.id   03357aafd41fa7603d46793eb9d12947
#
_cell.length_a   1.000
_cell.length_b   1.000
_cell.length_c   1.000
_cell.angle_alpha   90.00
_cell.angle_beta   90.00
_cell.angle_gamma   90.00
#
_symmetry.space_group_name_H-M   'P 1'
#
loop_
_entity.id
_entity.type
_entity.pdbx_description
1 polymer ?
#
loop_
_entity_poly.entity_id
_entity_poly.type
_entity_poly.pdbx_seq_one_letter_code
_entity_poly.pdbx_strand_id
1 'polypeptide(L)'
;MMKKAVLAAVAAAAVGALNFYTVNTGEEESGKGGALDNLKGSIGLLLQKDDGGSAAKQGKADVKDSPYFKKADIYNMKSGGSLLILEKYRTHQQHTGYTCGPAAALTVVRHFLGEVPDSEMEMAKIMGTHPANMKDPGTNTRGMSRYFEQKGWKVKNSLKDGSSKTYEDFLAFMDDNLKQGIPIMVENVDWGGHWRVIIGHDTMGTGNGSDDVLIMADPYDTTDHAQDGYNIISAERFYYMWFDAHLFRENEKDQQWLTAVPPDYAPGKQK
;
A
#
# COMPACT_ATOMS: atom_id res chain seq x y z
N MET A 1 3.44 30.46 30.81
CA MET A 1 2.54 31.15 29.87
C MET A 1 2.86 30.93 28.40
N MET A 2 4.11 30.73 28.00
CA MET A 2 4.46 30.50 26.56
C MET A 2 3.90 29.22 25.91
N LYS A 3 3.76 28.12 26.64
CA LYS A 3 3.23 26.86 26.09
C LYS A 3 1.74 26.92 25.69
N LYS A 4 0.94 27.75 26.34
CA LYS A 4 -0.48 27.93 25.99
C LYS A 4 -0.68 28.82 24.76
N ALA A 5 0.22 29.76 24.52
CA ALA A 5 0.16 30.65 23.37
C ALA A 5 0.53 29.92 22.05
N VAL A 6 1.46 28.96 22.09
CA VAL A 6 1.85 28.15 20.93
C VAL A 6 0.72 27.20 20.54
N LEU A 7 0.01 26.61 21.51
CA LEU A 7 -1.13 25.73 21.20
C LEU A 7 -2.31 26.50 20.58
N ALA A 8 -2.54 27.75 20.99
CA ALA A 8 -3.59 28.61 20.42
C ALA A 8 -3.25 29.05 18.98
N ALA A 9 -1.97 29.29 18.70
CA ALA A 9 -1.53 29.66 17.34
C ALA A 9 -1.65 28.51 16.35
N VAL A 10 -1.37 27.27 16.76
CA VAL A 10 -1.53 26.08 15.94
C VAL A 10 -3.02 25.80 15.69
N ALA A 11 -3.87 25.96 16.68
CA ALA A 11 -5.32 25.82 16.53
C ALA A 11 -5.93 26.89 15.60
N ALA A 12 -5.45 28.13 15.68
CA ALA A 12 -5.91 29.25 14.83
C ALA A 12 -5.48 29.05 13.36
N ALA A 13 -4.28 28.50 13.11
CA ALA A 13 -3.82 28.17 11.75
C ALA A 13 -4.63 27.02 11.15
N ALA A 14 -5.01 26.03 11.94
CA ALA A 14 -5.85 24.93 11.48
C ALA A 14 -7.29 25.38 11.14
N VAL A 15 -7.86 26.30 11.94
CA VAL A 15 -9.20 26.87 11.69
C VAL A 15 -9.16 27.83 10.51
N GLY A 16 -8.08 28.58 10.30
CA GLY A 16 -7.89 29.44 9.12
C GLY A 16 -7.79 28.64 7.82
N ALA A 17 -7.10 27.51 7.84
CA ALA A 17 -7.03 26.59 6.70
C ALA A 17 -8.38 25.93 6.39
N LEU A 18 -9.18 25.60 7.40
CA LEU A 18 -10.53 25.06 7.22
C LEU A 18 -11.47 26.08 6.52
N ASN A 19 -11.39 27.36 6.90
CA ASN A 19 -12.23 28.41 6.30
C ASN A 19 -11.83 28.74 4.83
N PHE A 20 -10.56 28.60 4.48
CA PHE A 20 -10.12 28.79 3.09
C PHE A 20 -10.56 27.63 2.18
N TYR A 21 -10.67 26.41 2.69
CA TYR A 21 -11.11 25.24 1.92
C TYR A 21 -12.63 25.20 1.70
N THR A 22 -13.42 25.71 2.64
CA THR A 22 -14.89 25.70 2.53
C THR A 22 -15.45 26.77 1.61
N VAL A 23 -14.68 27.81 1.27
CA VAL A 23 -15.14 28.93 0.40
C VAL A 23 -14.94 28.62 -1.10
N ASN A 24 -14.13 27.61 -1.47
CA ASN A 24 -13.81 27.33 -2.87
C ASN A 24 -14.38 26.00 -3.43
N THR A 25 -15.18 25.28 -2.66
CA THR A 25 -15.87 24.08 -3.17
C THR A 25 -17.34 24.39 -3.42
N GLY A 26 -17.60 25.03 -4.57
CA GLY A 26 -18.94 24.99 -5.17
C GLY A 26 -19.28 23.55 -5.55
N GLU A 27 -20.34 23.07 -4.94
CA GLU A 27 -21.18 21.94 -5.33
C GLU A 27 -20.58 20.81 -6.16
N GLU A 28 -20.30 19.67 -5.51
CA GLU A 28 -20.74 18.36 -5.99
C GLU A 28 -20.82 17.38 -4.81
N GLU A 29 -22.04 16.98 -4.48
CA GLU A 29 -22.33 15.88 -3.57
C GLU A 29 -21.97 14.55 -4.23
N SER A 30 -20.83 13.97 -3.90
CA SER A 30 -20.67 12.52 -3.97
C SER A 30 -19.44 12.08 -3.15
N GLY A 31 -19.67 11.31 -2.12
CA GLY A 31 -18.63 10.66 -1.33
C GLY A 31 -18.38 11.31 0.03
N LYS A 32 -19.15 10.90 1.03
CA LYS A 32 -18.91 11.21 2.45
C LYS A 32 -17.65 10.49 2.95
N GLY A 33 -16.50 11.01 2.66
CA GLY A 33 -15.19 10.54 3.06
C GLY A 33 -14.09 11.45 2.52
N GLY A 34 -14.45 12.65 2.11
CA GLY A 34 -13.57 13.54 1.37
C GLY A 34 -12.43 14.17 2.18
N ALA A 35 -11.95 15.32 1.69
CA ALA A 35 -10.80 16.07 2.21
C ALA A 35 -10.77 16.24 3.74
N LEU A 36 -11.94 16.32 4.38
CA LEU A 36 -12.04 16.48 5.84
C LEU A 36 -11.61 15.21 6.59
N ASP A 37 -11.97 14.03 6.10
CA ASP A 37 -11.59 12.76 6.74
C ASP A 37 -10.11 12.45 6.48
N ASN A 38 -9.62 12.79 5.29
CA ASN A 38 -8.19 12.74 4.99
C ASN A 38 -7.39 13.70 5.87
N LEU A 39 -7.90 14.92 6.11
CA LEU A 39 -7.28 15.88 7.03
C LEU A 39 -7.29 15.38 8.48
N LYS A 40 -8.41 14.80 8.95
CA LYS A 40 -8.50 14.18 10.28
C LYS A 40 -7.51 13.02 10.42
N GLY A 41 -7.40 12.17 9.39
CA GLY A 41 -6.42 11.09 9.32
C GLY A 41 -5.00 11.60 9.44
N SER A 42 -4.65 12.64 8.67
CA SER A 42 -3.33 13.27 8.71
C SER A 42 -3.02 13.93 10.05
N ILE A 43 -4.01 14.59 10.68
CA ILE A 43 -3.86 15.17 12.02
C ILE A 43 -3.71 14.07 13.08
N GLY A 44 -4.48 12.98 12.96
CA GLY A 44 -4.36 11.82 13.85
C GLY A 44 -2.95 11.22 13.81
N LEU A 45 -2.39 11.06 12.61
CA LEU A 45 -1.01 10.59 12.42
C LEU A 45 0.02 11.55 13.04
N LEU A 46 -0.11 12.87 12.79
CA LEU A 46 0.77 13.89 13.36
C LEU A 46 0.74 13.92 14.89
N LEU A 47 -0.37 13.52 15.50
CA LEU A 47 -0.53 13.43 16.96
C LEU A 47 -0.16 12.03 17.49
N GLN A 48 0.33 11.13 16.64
CA GLN A 48 0.68 9.75 16.99
C GLN A 48 -0.46 8.99 17.71
N LYS A 49 -1.68 9.31 17.40
CA LYS A 49 -2.82 8.54 17.87
C LYS A 49 -3.04 7.38 16.90
N ASP A 50 -2.90 6.18 17.42
CA ASP A 50 -3.35 4.98 16.72
C ASP A 50 -4.88 4.96 16.80
N ASP A 51 -5.52 5.48 15.76
CA ASP A 51 -6.97 5.54 15.63
C ASP A 51 -7.50 4.51 14.59
N GLY A 52 -6.68 3.51 14.29
CA GLY A 52 -6.92 2.55 13.21
C GLY A 52 -6.67 3.14 11.83
N GLY A 53 -6.63 2.34 10.81
CA GLY A 53 -6.47 2.77 9.42
C GLY A 53 -7.71 3.48 8.85
N SER A 54 -7.57 4.09 7.69
CA SER A 54 -8.68 4.78 7.01
C SER A 54 -9.85 3.83 6.68
N ALA A 55 -9.59 2.56 6.42
CA ALA A 55 -10.61 1.55 6.21
C ALA A 55 -11.45 1.30 7.47
N ALA A 56 -10.83 1.22 8.64
CA ALA A 56 -11.53 1.05 9.92
C ALA A 56 -12.47 2.23 10.23
N LYS A 57 -12.15 3.44 9.77
CA LYS A 57 -12.98 4.63 9.94
C LYS A 57 -14.22 4.65 9.06
N GLN A 58 -14.24 3.90 7.97
CA GLN A 58 -15.37 3.84 7.05
C GLN A 58 -16.45 2.85 7.47
N GLY A 59 -16.21 2.06 8.50
CA GLY A 59 -17.20 1.15 9.02
C GLY A 59 -16.63 -0.16 9.54
N LYS A 60 -17.51 -1.09 9.81
CA LYS A 60 -17.18 -2.40 10.33
C LYS A 60 -16.74 -3.32 9.19
N ALA A 61 -15.47 -3.35 8.88
CA ALA A 61 -14.94 -4.31 7.94
C ALA A 61 -14.70 -5.69 8.57
N ASP A 62 -14.47 -5.75 9.89
CA ASP A 62 -14.36 -7.01 10.60
C ASP A 62 -15.73 -7.64 10.86
N VAL A 63 -15.95 -8.84 10.36
CA VAL A 63 -17.09 -9.70 10.65
C VAL A 63 -16.58 -11.00 11.25
N LYS A 64 -16.73 -11.16 12.55
CA LYS A 64 -16.12 -12.26 13.33
C LYS A 64 -16.39 -13.66 12.77
N ASP A 65 -17.61 -13.91 12.36
CA ASP A 65 -18.05 -15.22 11.87
C ASP A 65 -18.63 -15.06 10.47
N SER A 66 -17.80 -14.59 9.51
CA SER A 66 -18.22 -14.45 8.12
C SER A 66 -18.67 -15.80 7.56
N PRO A 67 -19.85 -15.90 6.95
CA PRO A 67 -20.26 -17.13 6.27
C PRO A 67 -19.57 -17.33 4.92
N TYR A 68 -18.84 -16.32 4.44
CA TYR A 68 -18.24 -16.32 3.10
C TYR A 68 -16.74 -16.53 3.12
N PHE A 69 -16.05 -16.04 4.17
CA PHE A 69 -14.61 -16.06 4.26
C PHE A 69 -14.14 -16.74 5.54
N LYS A 70 -13.11 -17.58 5.42
CA LYS A 70 -12.39 -18.13 6.56
C LYS A 70 -11.16 -17.28 6.80
N LYS A 71 -10.97 -16.80 8.02
CA LYS A 71 -9.76 -16.10 8.40
C LYS A 71 -8.57 -17.06 8.35
N ALA A 72 -7.57 -16.76 7.52
CA ALA A 72 -6.31 -17.46 7.47
C ALA A 72 -5.29 -16.77 8.39
N ASP A 73 -4.49 -17.53 9.10
CA ASP A 73 -3.38 -16.98 9.90
C ASP A 73 -2.13 -16.81 9.04
N ILE A 74 -2.20 -15.83 8.12
CA ILE A 74 -1.16 -15.58 7.11
C ILE A 74 0.17 -15.23 7.76
N TYR A 75 0.16 -14.48 8.85
CA TYR A 75 1.38 -14.11 9.59
C TYR A 75 2.21 -15.33 10.04
N ASN A 76 1.55 -16.44 10.35
CA ASN A 76 2.20 -17.65 10.81
C ASN A 76 2.39 -18.72 9.73
N MET A 77 1.98 -18.44 8.48
CA MET A 77 2.26 -19.35 7.36
C MET A 77 3.77 -19.47 7.10
N LYS A 78 4.17 -20.58 6.54
CA LYS A 78 5.55 -20.88 6.17
C LYS A 78 5.59 -21.40 4.75
N SER A 79 6.68 -21.08 4.05
CA SER A 79 6.96 -21.67 2.74
C SER A 79 7.08 -23.18 2.84
N GLY A 80 6.51 -23.89 1.87
CA GLY A 80 6.55 -25.35 1.76
C GLY A 80 5.43 -25.90 0.89
N GLY A 81 5.63 -27.06 0.27
CA GLY A 81 4.68 -27.62 -0.68
C GLY A 81 4.52 -26.72 -1.90
N SER A 82 3.30 -26.26 -2.15
CA SER A 82 2.95 -25.33 -3.23
C SER A 82 3.11 -23.85 -2.89
N LEU A 83 3.26 -23.53 -1.58
CA LEU A 83 3.30 -22.16 -1.08
C LEU A 83 4.74 -21.62 -0.99
N LEU A 84 4.97 -20.44 -1.57
CA LEU A 84 6.13 -19.60 -1.38
C LEU A 84 5.68 -18.29 -0.73
N ILE A 85 6.16 -17.97 0.49
CA ILE A 85 5.71 -16.79 1.23
C ILE A 85 6.87 -16.14 2.01
N LEU A 86 6.85 -14.82 2.11
CA LEU A 86 7.73 -14.08 3.01
C LEU A 86 7.21 -14.22 4.43
N GLU A 87 7.89 -15.06 5.23
CA GLU A 87 7.43 -15.41 6.57
C GLU A 87 7.44 -14.23 7.51
N LYS A 88 6.47 -14.19 8.45
CA LYS A 88 6.36 -13.13 9.47
C LYS A 88 6.30 -11.71 8.91
N TYR A 89 5.80 -11.55 7.69
CA TYR A 89 5.61 -10.23 7.10
C TYR A 89 4.55 -9.44 7.87
N ARG A 90 4.88 -8.21 8.30
CA ARG A 90 3.98 -7.37 9.09
C ARG A 90 3.30 -6.34 8.20
N THR A 91 2.00 -6.32 8.23
CA THR A 91 1.14 -5.38 7.51
C THR A 91 1.08 -4.01 8.18
N HIS A 92 0.51 -3.04 7.48
CA HIS A 92 0.22 -1.70 8.00
C HIS A 92 -1.02 -1.15 7.28
N GLN A 93 -2.00 -0.67 8.06
CA GLN A 93 -3.20 -0.04 7.51
C GLN A 93 -2.95 1.44 7.24
N GLN A 94 -3.23 1.91 6.02
CA GLN A 94 -3.07 3.32 5.64
C GLN A 94 -3.94 4.25 6.48
N HIS A 95 -3.42 5.41 6.83
CA HIS A 95 -4.12 6.38 7.66
C HIS A 95 -5.11 7.27 6.90
N THR A 96 -4.89 7.46 5.61
CA THR A 96 -5.74 8.29 4.75
C THR A 96 -6.21 7.52 3.53
N GLY A 97 -7.26 8.02 2.84
CA GLY A 97 -7.77 7.38 1.63
C GLY A 97 -6.84 7.44 0.40
N TYR A 98 -5.64 8.03 0.53
CA TYR A 98 -4.72 8.24 -0.60
C TYR A 98 -3.26 7.84 -0.31
N THR A 99 -2.97 7.29 0.87
CA THR A 99 -1.61 6.93 1.29
C THR A 99 -1.29 5.43 1.16
N CYS A 100 -1.99 4.71 0.28
CA CYS A 100 -1.70 3.29 0.03
C CYS A 100 -0.25 3.03 -0.40
N GLY A 101 0.33 3.88 -1.27
CA GLY A 101 1.73 3.79 -1.67
C GLY A 101 2.71 3.91 -0.51
N PRO A 102 2.70 5.01 0.27
CA PRO A 102 3.51 5.15 1.48
C PRO A 102 3.33 4.02 2.48
N ALA A 103 2.08 3.58 2.72
CA ALA A 103 1.80 2.47 3.63
C ALA A 103 2.35 1.13 3.13
N ALA A 104 2.23 0.84 1.83
CA ALA A 104 2.86 -0.32 1.20
C ALA A 104 4.40 -0.27 1.36
N ALA A 105 5.02 0.87 1.04
CA ALA A 105 6.46 1.07 1.20
C ALA A 105 6.93 0.92 2.66
N LEU A 106 6.13 1.39 3.61
CA LEU A 106 6.42 1.25 5.04
C LEU A 106 6.52 -0.23 5.44
N THR A 107 5.64 -1.10 4.92
CA THR A 107 5.72 -2.54 5.20
C THR A 107 7.00 -3.18 4.63
N VAL A 108 7.43 -2.72 3.45
CA VAL A 108 8.69 -3.17 2.82
C VAL A 108 9.91 -2.73 3.63
N VAL A 109 9.95 -1.47 4.08
CA VAL A 109 11.03 -0.99 4.96
C VAL A 109 11.08 -1.80 6.24
N ARG A 110 9.92 -2.05 6.86
CA ARG A 110 9.81 -2.88 8.08
C ARG A 110 10.28 -4.30 7.87
N HIS A 111 9.99 -4.91 6.71
CA HIS A 111 10.42 -6.26 6.39
C HIS A 111 11.94 -6.40 6.45
N PHE A 112 12.66 -5.43 5.88
CA PHE A 112 14.13 -5.49 5.83
C PHE A 112 14.83 -4.96 7.08
N LEU A 113 14.31 -3.93 7.73
CA LEU A 113 14.96 -3.24 8.85
C LEU A 113 14.40 -3.61 10.22
N GLY A 114 13.23 -4.26 10.28
CA GLY A 114 12.51 -4.54 11.53
C GLY A 114 11.73 -3.34 12.06
N GLU A 115 12.26 -2.14 11.92
CA GLU A 115 11.66 -0.86 12.30
C GLU A 115 11.60 0.09 11.11
N VAL A 116 10.81 1.15 11.24
CA VAL A 116 10.61 2.14 10.17
C VAL A 116 11.02 3.52 10.69
N PRO A 117 12.08 4.13 10.10
CA PRO A 117 12.60 5.42 10.59
C PRO A 117 11.70 6.60 10.26
N ASP A 118 10.91 6.51 9.19
CA ASP A 118 10.02 7.58 8.73
C ASP A 118 8.55 7.18 8.93
N SER A 119 7.71 8.11 9.35
CA SER A 119 6.27 7.93 9.40
C SER A 119 5.67 7.83 7.98
N GLU A 120 4.47 7.25 7.85
CA GLU A 120 3.72 7.17 6.60
C GLU A 120 3.58 8.54 5.91
N MET A 121 3.35 9.62 6.69
CA MET A 121 3.19 10.97 6.13
C MET A 121 4.52 11.61 5.72
N GLU A 122 5.62 11.29 6.36
CA GLU A 122 6.95 11.70 5.90
C GLU A 122 7.30 11.00 4.60
N MET A 123 7.02 9.69 4.50
CA MET A 123 7.13 8.95 3.24
C MET A 123 6.25 9.57 2.15
N ALA A 124 4.98 9.87 2.44
CA ALA A 124 4.04 10.49 1.51
C ALA A 124 4.56 11.84 0.97
N LYS A 125 5.13 12.66 1.85
CA LYS A 125 5.73 13.95 1.46
C LYS A 125 6.92 13.76 0.51
N ILE A 126 7.82 12.83 0.82
CA ILE A 126 9.00 12.54 -0.04
C ILE A 126 8.55 11.97 -1.39
N MET A 127 7.56 11.10 -1.39
CA MET A 127 7.01 10.48 -2.59
C MET A 127 6.22 11.47 -3.45
N GLY A 128 5.76 12.60 -2.89
CA GLY A 128 4.85 13.52 -3.55
C GLY A 128 3.46 12.92 -3.72
N THR A 129 2.98 12.24 -2.68
CA THR A 129 1.63 11.65 -2.62
C THR A 129 0.58 12.75 -2.50
N HIS A 130 -0.46 12.68 -3.31
CA HIS A 130 -1.51 13.70 -3.35
C HIS A 130 -2.87 13.17 -2.91
N PRO A 131 -3.68 13.99 -2.21
CA PRO A 131 -5.10 13.70 -1.96
C PRO A 131 -5.92 13.53 -3.24
N ALA A 132 -7.04 12.83 -3.14
CA ALA A 132 -7.92 12.48 -4.26
C ALA A 132 -8.48 13.69 -5.04
N ASN A 133 -8.56 14.86 -4.42
CA ASN A 133 -9.05 16.10 -5.04
C ASN A 133 -7.96 16.92 -5.76
N MET A 134 -6.74 16.40 -5.82
CA MET A 134 -5.64 17.04 -6.54
C MET A 134 -5.38 16.33 -7.87
N LYS A 135 -4.62 16.96 -8.73
CA LYS A 135 -4.12 16.35 -9.95
C LYS A 135 -3.13 15.23 -9.59
N ASP A 136 -3.21 14.12 -10.30
CA ASP A 136 -2.41 12.92 -10.08
C ASP A 136 -2.53 12.42 -8.62
N PRO A 137 -3.73 12.00 -8.17
CA PRO A 137 -3.97 11.58 -6.78
C PRO A 137 -3.21 10.29 -6.45
N GLY A 138 -2.94 10.09 -5.15
CA GLY A 138 -2.17 8.92 -4.70
C GLY A 138 -0.67 9.08 -4.93
N THR A 139 0.01 7.98 -5.18
CA THR A 139 1.48 7.91 -5.36
C THR A 139 1.80 7.15 -6.65
N ASN A 140 2.54 7.75 -7.55
CA ASN A 140 3.01 7.08 -8.76
C ASN A 140 4.34 6.35 -8.53
N THR A 141 4.73 5.48 -9.47
CA THR A 141 5.96 4.69 -9.42
C THR A 141 7.22 5.56 -9.26
N ARG A 142 7.27 6.76 -9.85
CA ARG A 142 8.39 7.69 -9.71
C ARG A 142 8.53 8.21 -8.28
N GLY A 143 7.40 8.54 -7.65
CA GLY A 143 7.35 8.98 -6.26
C GLY A 143 7.81 7.88 -5.31
N MET A 144 7.31 6.65 -5.50
CA MET A 144 7.74 5.48 -4.75
C MET A 144 9.26 5.26 -4.88
N SER A 145 9.77 5.26 -6.12
CA SER A 145 11.23 5.10 -6.40
C SER A 145 12.06 6.17 -5.71
N ARG A 146 11.62 7.44 -5.77
CA ARG A 146 12.33 8.58 -5.15
C ARG A 146 12.58 8.36 -3.67
N TYR A 147 11.60 7.86 -2.93
CA TYR A 147 11.76 7.60 -1.51
C TYR A 147 12.90 6.63 -1.23
N PHE A 148 12.89 5.47 -1.87
CA PHE A 148 13.90 4.44 -1.67
C PHE A 148 15.28 4.86 -2.18
N GLU A 149 15.36 5.51 -3.35
CA GLU A 149 16.60 6.02 -3.92
C GLU A 149 17.25 7.08 -3.02
N GLN A 150 16.47 7.98 -2.40
CA GLN A 150 17.00 8.96 -1.42
C GLN A 150 17.55 8.30 -0.15
N LYS A 151 17.07 7.11 0.19
CA LYS A 151 17.60 6.31 1.31
C LYS A 151 18.77 5.40 0.89
N GLY A 152 19.22 5.49 -0.35
CA GLY A 152 20.34 4.70 -0.88
C GLY A 152 19.99 3.25 -1.22
N TRP A 153 18.70 2.89 -1.28
CA TRP A 153 18.25 1.55 -1.62
C TRP A 153 18.42 1.26 -3.12
N LYS A 154 18.64 0.00 -3.46
CA LYS A 154 18.62 -0.47 -4.85
C LYS A 154 17.18 -0.66 -5.28
N VAL A 155 16.76 0.03 -6.34
CA VAL A 155 15.39 0.04 -6.83
C VAL A 155 15.31 -0.52 -8.24
N LYS A 156 14.34 -1.43 -8.48
CA LYS A 156 13.87 -1.82 -9.81
C LYS A 156 12.40 -1.45 -9.93
N ASN A 157 11.95 -1.07 -11.11
CA ASN A 157 10.57 -0.67 -11.32
C ASN A 157 10.11 -0.80 -12.78
N SER A 158 8.78 -0.82 -12.98
CA SER A 158 8.16 -0.95 -14.30
C SER A 158 8.60 0.11 -15.32
N LEU A 159 8.98 1.30 -14.90
CA LEU A 159 9.37 2.39 -15.81
C LEU A 159 10.77 2.20 -16.43
N LYS A 160 11.64 1.47 -15.74
CA LYS A 160 13.04 1.24 -16.17
C LYS A 160 13.24 -0.18 -16.69
N ASP A 161 12.59 -1.15 -16.06
CA ASP A 161 12.83 -2.58 -16.26
C ASP A 161 11.71 -3.25 -17.07
N GLY A 162 10.62 -2.51 -17.37
CA GLY A 162 9.51 -2.98 -18.18
C GLY A 162 8.47 -3.77 -17.39
N SER A 163 7.57 -4.42 -18.13
CA SER A 163 6.44 -5.19 -17.61
C SER A 163 6.43 -6.62 -18.14
N SER A 164 5.68 -7.50 -17.49
CA SER A 164 5.49 -8.88 -17.90
C SER A 164 4.63 -8.95 -19.16
N LYS A 165 5.11 -9.65 -20.20
CA LYS A 165 4.40 -9.75 -21.48
C LYS A 165 3.31 -10.82 -21.47
N THR A 166 3.51 -11.87 -20.70
CA THR A 166 2.59 -12.98 -20.54
C THR A 166 2.30 -13.22 -19.07
N TYR A 167 1.27 -14.00 -18.79
CA TYR A 167 0.94 -14.42 -17.44
C TYR A 167 2.07 -15.28 -16.83
N GLU A 168 2.67 -16.15 -17.63
CA GLU A 168 3.79 -16.99 -17.23
C GLU A 168 5.03 -16.15 -16.87
N ASP A 169 5.32 -15.09 -17.65
CA ASP A 169 6.40 -14.14 -17.30
C ASP A 169 6.13 -13.45 -15.94
N PHE A 170 4.85 -13.15 -15.66
CA PHE A 170 4.46 -12.58 -14.38
C PHE A 170 4.67 -13.55 -13.21
N LEU A 171 4.24 -14.81 -13.36
CA LEU A 171 4.47 -15.83 -12.33
C LEU A 171 5.97 -16.04 -12.07
N ALA A 172 6.77 -16.12 -13.13
CA ALA A 172 8.23 -16.23 -12.99
C ALA A 172 8.84 -15.01 -12.30
N PHE A 173 8.41 -13.79 -12.66
CA PHE A 173 8.87 -12.55 -12.04
C PHE A 173 8.56 -12.52 -10.53
N MET A 174 7.37 -12.93 -10.14
CA MET A 174 6.99 -13.01 -8.71
C MET A 174 7.85 -14.01 -7.97
N ASP A 175 7.93 -15.23 -8.47
CA ASP A 175 8.67 -16.31 -7.86
C ASP A 175 10.15 -15.96 -7.67
N ASP A 176 10.77 -15.35 -8.69
CA ASP A 176 12.19 -14.96 -8.64
C ASP A 176 12.45 -13.91 -7.55
N ASN A 177 11.53 -12.99 -7.32
CA ASN A 177 11.65 -12.00 -6.25
C ASN A 177 11.38 -12.64 -4.88
N LEU A 178 10.29 -13.39 -4.73
CA LEU A 178 9.92 -14.02 -3.46
C LEU A 178 10.98 -15.03 -2.98
N LYS A 179 11.57 -15.84 -3.88
CA LYS A 179 12.68 -16.74 -3.59
C LYS A 179 13.93 -16.01 -3.07
N GLN A 180 14.08 -14.77 -3.46
CA GLN A 180 15.15 -13.89 -2.96
C GLN A 180 14.76 -13.14 -1.68
N GLY A 181 13.58 -13.34 -1.12
CA GLY A 181 13.10 -12.62 0.05
C GLY A 181 12.70 -11.16 -0.24
N ILE A 182 12.36 -10.84 -1.48
CA ILE A 182 12.06 -9.48 -1.95
C ILE A 182 10.55 -9.32 -2.13
N PRO A 183 9.87 -8.49 -1.31
CA PRO A 183 8.47 -8.13 -1.51
C PRO A 183 8.30 -7.24 -2.73
N ILE A 184 7.18 -7.38 -3.44
CA ILE A 184 6.92 -6.67 -4.69
C ILE A 184 5.75 -5.71 -4.47
N MET A 185 6.01 -4.41 -4.48
CA MET A 185 4.97 -3.39 -4.47
C MET A 185 4.33 -3.32 -5.86
N VAL A 186 3.02 -3.42 -5.94
CA VAL A 186 2.23 -3.39 -7.17
C VAL A 186 1.05 -2.45 -7.03
N GLU A 187 0.64 -1.84 -8.13
CA GLU A 187 -0.54 -0.99 -8.19
C GLU A 187 -1.56 -1.60 -9.15
N ASN A 188 -2.80 -1.75 -8.74
CA ASN A 188 -3.88 -2.29 -9.54
C ASN A 188 -5.14 -1.43 -9.48
N VAL A 189 -6.13 -1.77 -10.32
CA VAL A 189 -7.31 -0.95 -10.60
C VAL A 189 -8.30 -0.77 -9.44
N ASP A 190 -8.16 -1.47 -8.34
CA ASP A 190 -9.08 -1.35 -7.21
C ASP A 190 -9.19 0.12 -6.77
N TRP A 191 -10.43 0.60 -6.63
CA TRP A 191 -10.77 2.02 -6.36
C TRP A 191 -10.17 3.04 -7.35
N GLY A 192 -9.81 2.58 -8.56
CA GLY A 192 -9.19 3.37 -9.60
C GLY A 192 -7.68 3.30 -9.64
N GLY A 193 -7.03 2.92 -8.54
CA GLY A 193 -5.60 2.73 -8.40
C GLY A 193 -5.26 2.47 -6.94
N HIS A 194 -4.67 1.32 -6.63
CA HIS A 194 -4.35 0.93 -5.26
C HIS A 194 -3.04 0.16 -5.16
N TRP A 195 -2.14 0.63 -4.29
CA TRP A 195 -0.87 -0.02 -4.00
C TRP A 195 -1.01 -1.09 -2.94
N ARG A 196 -0.49 -2.28 -3.27
CA ARG A 196 -0.35 -3.44 -2.38
C ARG A 196 1.06 -4.00 -2.47
N VAL A 197 1.34 -5.02 -1.65
CA VAL A 197 2.63 -5.72 -1.69
C VAL A 197 2.37 -7.21 -1.86
N ILE A 198 2.85 -7.81 -2.93
CA ILE A 198 2.87 -9.28 -3.08
C ILE A 198 3.92 -9.82 -2.12
N ILE A 199 3.49 -10.69 -1.22
CA ILE A 199 4.31 -11.32 -0.19
C ILE A 199 4.31 -12.84 -0.27
N GLY A 200 3.46 -13.43 -1.11
CA GLY A 200 3.42 -14.87 -1.31
C GLY A 200 2.67 -15.26 -2.57
N HIS A 201 2.97 -16.48 -3.02
CA HIS A 201 2.38 -17.15 -4.16
C HIS A 201 2.15 -18.62 -3.81
N ASP A 202 0.95 -19.13 -4.03
CA ASP A 202 0.62 -20.54 -3.88
C ASP A 202 0.12 -21.10 -5.21
N THR A 203 0.83 -22.09 -5.74
CA THR A 203 0.45 -22.79 -6.98
C THR A 203 -0.65 -23.82 -6.77
N MET A 204 -1.21 -23.92 -5.58
CA MET A 204 -2.22 -24.91 -5.16
C MET A 204 -1.80 -26.37 -5.44
N GLY A 205 -0.59 -26.58 -5.95
CA GLY A 205 -0.04 -27.90 -6.28
C GLY A 205 -0.70 -28.58 -7.48
N THR A 206 -1.45 -27.86 -8.30
CA THR A 206 -2.24 -28.43 -9.40
C THR A 206 -1.48 -28.49 -10.73
N GLY A 207 -0.43 -27.70 -10.88
CA GLY A 207 0.27 -27.50 -12.15
C GLY A 207 -0.54 -26.70 -13.19
N ASN A 208 -1.64 -26.07 -12.77
CA ASN A 208 -2.49 -25.21 -13.58
C ASN A 208 -2.43 -23.77 -13.03
N GLY A 209 -1.67 -22.88 -13.66
CA GLY A 209 -1.48 -21.52 -13.19
C GLY A 209 -2.76 -20.66 -13.07
N SER A 210 -3.91 -21.09 -13.63
CA SER A 210 -5.14 -20.32 -13.52
C SER A 210 -5.83 -20.41 -12.14
N ASP A 211 -5.45 -21.37 -11.31
CA ASP A 211 -5.93 -21.49 -9.92
C ASP A 211 -4.89 -21.03 -8.88
N ASP A 212 -3.75 -20.52 -9.33
CA ASP A 212 -2.74 -19.90 -8.46
C ASP A 212 -3.31 -18.71 -7.70
N VAL A 213 -2.84 -18.52 -6.48
CA VAL A 213 -3.26 -17.40 -5.64
C VAL A 213 -2.07 -16.56 -5.19
N LEU A 214 -2.31 -15.25 -5.09
CA LEU A 214 -1.40 -14.30 -4.47
C LEU A 214 -1.81 -14.04 -3.04
N ILE A 215 -0.80 -13.95 -2.18
CA ILE A 215 -0.95 -13.45 -0.82
C ILE A 215 -0.35 -12.04 -0.80
N MET A 216 -1.13 -11.07 -0.38
CA MET A 216 -0.76 -9.66 -0.40
C MET A 216 -0.84 -9.01 0.98
N ALA A 217 0.08 -8.10 1.25
CA ALA A 217 -0.13 -7.08 2.29
C ALA A 217 -0.89 -5.91 1.66
N ASP A 218 -2.07 -5.64 2.19
CA ASP A 218 -3.03 -4.65 1.70
C ASP A 218 -3.23 -3.52 2.71
N PRO A 219 -2.79 -2.28 2.39
CA PRO A 219 -2.97 -1.15 3.28
C PRO A 219 -4.43 -0.71 3.48
N TYR A 220 -5.34 -1.10 2.59
CA TYR A 220 -6.77 -0.78 2.67
C TYR A 220 -7.62 -2.05 2.65
N ASP A 221 -7.28 -2.97 3.52
CA ASP A 221 -7.92 -4.27 3.60
C ASP A 221 -9.38 -4.17 4.05
N THR A 222 -10.30 -4.48 3.12
CA THR A 222 -11.75 -4.49 3.35
C THR A 222 -12.43 -5.69 2.70
N THR A 223 -11.68 -6.65 2.16
CA THR A 223 -12.22 -7.62 1.19
C THR A 223 -12.67 -8.93 1.79
N ASP A 224 -12.08 -9.38 2.88
CA ASP A 224 -12.32 -10.73 3.44
C ASP A 224 -12.97 -10.74 4.82
N HIS A 225 -13.54 -9.61 5.24
CA HIS A 225 -14.13 -9.42 6.56
C HIS A 225 -13.16 -9.48 7.74
N ALA A 226 -11.83 -9.40 7.49
CA ALA A 226 -10.81 -9.33 8.52
C ALA A 226 -9.81 -8.22 8.20
N GLN A 227 -9.87 -7.09 8.90
CA GLN A 227 -8.95 -5.97 8.68
C GLN A 227 -7.58 -6.23 9.32
N ASP A 228 -6.92 -7.30 8.94
CA ASP A 228 -5.58 -7.63 9.43
C ASP A 228 -4.46 -7.22 8.46
N GLY A 229 -4.84 -6.62 7.34
CA GLY A 229 -3.92 -6.11 6.32
C GLY A 229 -3.41 -7.19 5.37
N TYR A 230 -4.02 -8.37 5.36
CA TYR A 230 -3.72 -9.42 4.39
C TYR A 230 -4.89 -9.62 3.43
N ASN A 231 -4.57 -9.91 2.19
CA ASN A 231 -5.54 -10.18 1.14
C ASN A 231 -5.08 -11.39 0.32
N ILE A 232 -6.02 -12.23 -0.08
CA ILE A 232 -5.79 -13.37 -0.96
C ILE A 232 -6.59 -13.16 -2.25
N ILE A 233 -5.94 -13.19 -3.39
CA ILE A 233 -6.56 -12.98 -4.69
C ILE A 233 -6.04 -14.01 -5.71
N SER A 234 -6.88 -14.41 -6.68
CA SER A 234 -6.41 -15.18 -7.84
C SER A 234 -5.29 -14.46 -8.57
N ALA A 235 -4.18 -15.14 -8.83
CA ALA A 235 -3.02 -14.59 -9.52
C ALA A 235 -3.38 -14.19 -10.96
N GLU A 236 -4.15 -15.03 -11.67
CA GLU A 236 -4.61 -14.74 -13.02
C GLU A 236 -5.52 -13.51 -13.05
N ARG A 237 -6.50 -13.43 -12.14
CA ARG A 237 -7.37 -12.26 -12.03
C ARG A 237 -6.58 -10.99 -11.76
N PHE A 238 -5.61 -11.03 -10.86
CA PHE A 238 -4.74 -9.89 -10.59
C PHE A 238 -3.99 -9.45 -11.85
N TYR A 239 -3.38 -10.37 -12.59
CA TYR A 239 -2.62 -10.06 -13.80
C TYR A 239 -3.46 -9.28 -14.82
N TYR A 240 -4.72 -9.68 -15.05
CA TYR A 240 -5.63 -8.99 -15.98
C TYR A 240 -6.23 -7.69 -15.41
N MET A 241 -6.12 -7.44 -14.10
CA MET A 241 -6.54 -6.21 -13.44
C MET A 241 -5.35 -5.34 -13.02
N TRP A 242 -4.15 -5.66 -13.47
CA TRP A 242 -2.93 -4.95 -13.12
C TRP A 242 -2.72 -3.72 -13.99
N PHE A 243 -3.56 -2.74 -13.79
CA PHE A 243 -3.53 -1.45 -14.49
C PHE A 243 -4.17 -0.37 -13.60
N ASP A 244 -3.91 0.89 -13.94
CA ASP A 244 -4.49 2.08 -13.32
C ASP A 244 -5.69 2.59 -14.12
N ALA A 245 -6.76 3.00 -13.48
CA ALA A 245 -7.98 3.50 -14.11
C ALA A 245 -7.90 5.02 -14.40
N HIS A 246 -6.87 5.45 -15.11
CA HIS A 246 -6.68 6.84 -15.55
C HIS A 246 -6.26 7.85 -14.47
N LEU A 247 -5.69 7.41 -13.36
CA LEU A 247 -5.15 8.30 -12.34
C LEU A 247 -3.81 8.91 -12.78
N PHE A 248 -2.99 8.15 -13.50
CA PHE A 248 -1.65 8.53 -13.93
C PHE A 248 -1.51 8.67 -15.45
N ARG A 249 -0.30 9.00 -15.90
CA ARG A 249 0.02 9.16 -17.33
C ARG A 249 0.07 7.80 -18.03
N GLU A 250 -0.08 7.81 -19.37
CA GLU A 250 -0.10 6.60 -20.19
C GLU A 250 1.05 5.60 -19.90
N ASN A 251 2.27 6.10 -19.69
CA ASN A 251 3.42 5.24 -19.40
C ASN A 251 3.51 4.79 -17.92
N GLU A 252 2.54 5.16 -17.12
CA GLU A 252 2.44 4.80 -15.70
C GLU A 252 1.07 4.17 -15.37
N LYS A 253 0.39 3.59 -16.35
CA LYS A 253 -0.94 2.98 -16.20
C LYS A 253 -0.90 1.46 -16.08
N ASP A 254 -0.07 0.83 -16.89
CA ASP A 254 -0.09 -0.62 -17.03
C ASP A 254 1.02 -1.25 -16.20
N GLN A 255 0.64 -2.28 -15.45
CA GLN A 255 1.55 -3.14 -14.71
C GLN A 255 2.60 -2.38 -13.89
N GLN A 256 2.16 -1.40 -13.10
CA GLN A 256 3.04 -0.67 -12.23
C GLN A 256 3.55 -1.56 -11.09
N TRP A 257 4.87 -1.62 -10.97
CA TRP A 257 5.53 -2.34 -9.89
C TRP A 257 6.83 -1.67 -9.47
N LEU A 258 7.24 -1.99 -8.25
CA LEU A 258 8.52 -1.57 -7.70
C LEU A 258 9.01 -2.59 -6.69
N THR A 259 10.29 -2.94 -6.78
CA THR A 259 11.03 -3.64 -5.73
C THR A 259 12.15 -2.76 -5.21
N ALA A 260 12.41 -2.83 -3.91
CA ALA A 260 13.46 -2.06 -3.28
C ALA A 260 14.16 -2.90 -2.21
N VAL A 261 15.48 -2.90 -2.21
CA VAL A 261 16.29 -3.61 -1.22
C VAL A 261 17.36 -2.69 -0.63
N PRO A 262 17.74 -2.84 0.65
CA PRO A 262 18.83 -2.10 1.24
C PRO A 262 20.13 -2.24 0.45
N PRO A 263 21.08 -1.29 0.52
CA PRO A 263 22.29 -1.30 -0.29
C PRO A 263 23.21 -2.51 -0.04
N ASP A 264 23.18 -3.05 1.17
CA ASP A 264 23.95 -4.21 1.63
C ASP A 264 23.16 -5.53 1.58
N TYR A 265 21.92 -5.50 1.07
CA TYR A 265 21.10 -6.70 0.97
C TYR A 265 21.74 -7.74 0.05
N ALA A 266 21.81 -8.99 0.56
CA ALA A 266 22.23 -10.17 -0.20
C ALA A 266 21.19 -11.28 -0.05
N PRO A 267 20.60 -11.80 -1.15
CA PRO A 267 19.65 -12.90 -1.10
C PRO A 267 20.18 -14.12 -0.32
N GLY A 268 19.29 -14.77 0.45
CA GLY A 268 19.63 -15.97 1.22
C GLY A 268 20.35 -15.72 2.55
N LYS A 269 20.57 -14.46 2.94
CA LYS A 269 21.08 -14.07 4.26
C LYS A 269 19.98 -13.41 5.10
N GLN A 270 18.79 -13.99 5.14
CA GLN A 270 17.78 -13.56 6.13
C GLN A 270 18.27 -13.91 7.54
N LYS A 271 18.22 -12.92 8.44
CA LYS A 271 18.59 -13.06 9.85
C LYS A 271 17.52 -13.85 10.61
#